data_0d90a4a78e11a60a3efb7a0ee54ab64b
#
_entry.id   0d90a4a78e11a60a3efb7a0ee54ab64b
#
_cell.length_a   1.000
_cell.length_b   1.000
_cell.length_c   1.000
_cell.angle_alpha   90.00
_cell.angle_beta   90.00
_cell.angle_gamma   90.00
#
_symmetry.space_group_name_H-M   'P 1'
#
loop_
_entity.id
_entity.type
_entity.pdbx_description
1 polymer ?
#
loop_
_entity_poly.entity_id
_entity_poly.type
_entity_poly.pdbx_seq_one_letter_code
_entity_poly.pdbx_strand_id
1 'polypeptide(L)'
;MNRRYLQKFQIKDVVFLAIMSAVALATCAVMPLVISLQPLIFGISQLVTALQIGVFFAIGLYKVRKPGSLLIMALMMGLIQLMMSPPMFLSSVLNGILIELIVLLLFRGYEKDTAVFVAAMLHTPLSLPFNYLYNRLIKGADSPLAAVADRAPLAAVGMTLAVAAVSALGALIGIKITRELKKSGVLKK
;
A
#
# COMPACT_ATOMS: atom_id res chain seq x y z
N MET A 1 -7.40 21.36 -23.58
CA MET A 1 -7.61 20.49 -22.39
C MET A 1 -6.92 19.16 -22.66
N ASN A 2 -5.73 18.93 -22.08
CA ASN A 2 -4.79 17.90 -22.52
C ASN A 2 -5.23 16.48 -22.08
N ARG A 3 -5.28 15.56 -23.05
CA ARG A 3 -5.63 14.12 -22.94
C ARG A 3 -4.65 13.28 -22.07
N ARG A 4 -4.09 13.83 -20.98
CA ARG A 4 -3.09 13.13 -20.11
C ARG A 4 -3.70 12.16 -19.11
N TYR A 5 -5.02 12.20 -18.92
CA TYR A 5 -5.70 11.37 -17.89
C TYR A 5 -5.99 9.93 -18.32
N LEU A 6 -5.94 9.62 -19.63
CA LEU A 6 -6.22 8.29 -20.16
C LEU A 6 -5.02 7.75 -20.96
N GLN A 7 -3.91 7.50 -20.27
CA GLN A 7 -2.80 6.78 -20.89
C GLN A 7 -3.13 5.29 -20.96
N LYS A 8 -3.17 4.72 -22.18
CA LYS A 8 -3.41 3.28 -22.36
C LYS A 8 -2.31 2.46 -21.66
N PHE A 9 -2.71 1.52 -20.81
CA PHE A 9 -1.80 0.53 -20.25
C PHE A 9 -1.37 -0.45 -21.35
N GLN A 10 -0.09 -0.74 -21.38
CA GLN A 10 0.44 -1.84 -22.18
C GLN A 10 0.46 -3.10 -21.30
N ILE A 11 0.35 -4.27 -21.90
CA ILE A 11 0.39 -5.56 -21.17
C ILE A 11 1.63 -5.63 -20.28
N LYS A 12 2.79 -5.16 -20.78
CA LYS A 12 4.04 -5.12 -20.01
C LYS A 12 3.95 -4.26 -18.74
N ASP A 13 3.16 -3.19 -18.74
CA ASP A 13 2.98 -2.33 -17.56
C ASP A 13 2.18 -3.08 -16.49
N VAL A 14 1.08 -3.72 -16.90
CA VAL A 14 0.22 -4.50 -15.99
C VAL A 14 0.98 -5.69 -15.40
N VAL A 15 1.70 -6.42 -16.24
CA VAL A 15 2.54 -7.55 -15.80
C VAL A 15 3.61 -7.09 -14.80
N PHE A 16 4.27 -5.96 -15.08
CA PHE A 16 5.28 -5.41 -14.16
C PHE A 16 4.66 -5.03 -12.80
N LEU A 17 3.51 -4.34 -12.80
CA LEU A 17 2.82 -3.97 -11.57
C LEU A 17 2.35 -5.22 -10.79
N ALA A 18 1.85 -6.25 -11.49
CA ALA A 18 1.46 -7.51 -10.89
C ALA A 18 2.65 -8.23 -10.23
N ILE A 19 3.81 -8.28 -10.91
CA ILE A 19 5.04 -8.86 -10.36
C ILE A 19 5.47 -8.09 -9.11
N MET A 20 5.47 -6.76 -9.15
CA MET A 20 5.85 -5.95 -7.97
C MET A 20 4.91 -6.19 -6.79
N SER A 21 3.61 -6.34 -7.03
CA SER A 21 2.63 -6.66 -5.99
C SER A 21 2.84 -8.07 -5.42
N ALA A 22 3.13 -9.05 -6.26
CA ALA A 22 3.41 -10.42 -5.83
C ALA A 22 4.71 -10.52 -5.01
N VAL A 23 5.76 -9.82 -5.44
CA VAL A 23 7.04 -9.76 -4.70
C VAL A 23 6.87 -9.03 -3.37
N ALA A 24 6.09 -7.94 -3.33
CA ALA A 24 5.76 -7.25 -2.10
C ALA A 24 5.12 -8.20 -1.08
N LEU A 25 4.14 -9.01 -1.50
CA LEU A 25 3.51 -10.00 -0.64
C LEU A 25 4.46 -11.16 -0.27
N ALA A 26 5.27 -11.64 -1.20
CA ALA A 26 6.23 -12.72 -0.93
C ALA A 26 7.25 -12.31 0.13
N THR A 27 7.70 -11.05 0.11
CA THR A 27 8.61 -10.52 1.15
C THR A 27 7.92 -10.33 2.50
N CYS A 28 6.59 -10.28 2.53
CA CYS A 28 5.79 -10.25 3.75
C CYS A 28 5.46 -11.65 4.32
N ALA A 29 6.19 -12.71 3.93
CA ALA A 29 5.96 -14.08 4.38
C ALA A 29 6.07 -14.28 5.91
N VAL A 30 6.66 -13.34 6.63
CA VAL A 30 6.69 -13.31 8.11
C VAL A 30 5.32 -12.92 8.71
N MET A 31 4.41 -12.37 7.89
CA MET A 31 3.11 -11.85 8.35
C MET A 31 2.26 -12.88 9.13
N PRO A 32 2.15 -14.16 8.77
CA PRO A 32 1.39 -15.14 9.55
C PRO A 32 1.86 -15.27 11.00
N LEU A 33 3.16 -15.17 11.26
CA LEU A 33 3.72 -15.21 12.62
C LEU A 33 3.34 -13.96 13.42
N VAL A 34 3.25 -12.81 12.78
CA VAL A 34 2.96 -11.52 13.40
C VAL A 34 1.47 -11.30 13.60
N ILE A 35 0.61 -11.91 12.76
CA ILE A 35 -0.85 -11.81 12.88
C ILE A 35 -1.34 -12.31 14.25
N SER A 36 -0.71 -13.33 14.82
CA SER A 36 -1.05 -13.84 16.14
C SER A 36 -0.89 -12.80 17.26
N LEU A 37 -0.06 -11.77 17.05
CA LEU A 37 0.16 -10.67 17.99
C LEU A 37 -0.83 -9.52 17.83
N GLN A 38 -1.63 -9.48 16.77
CA GLN A 38 -2.60 -8.40 16.52
C GLN A 38 -3.63 -8.18 17.64
N PRO A 39 -4.14 -9.23 18.32
CA PRO A 39 -5.03 -9.03 19.46
C PRO A 39 -4.37 -8.35 20.67
N LEU A 40 -3.04 -8.30 20.71
CA LEU A 40 -2.27 -7.67 21.78
C LEU A 40 -1.77 -6.28 21.39
N ILE A 41 -1.37 -6.10 20.12
CA ILE A 41 -0.75 -4.87 19.63
C ILE A 41 -1.45 -4.47 18.33
N PHE A 42 -2.22 -3.38 18.37
CA PHE A 42 -2.88 -2.83 17.19
C PHE A 42 -1.86 -2.45 16.12
N GLY A 43 -2.06 -2.95 14.90
CA GLY A 43 -1.27 -2.54 13.74
C GLY A 43 0.14 -3.15 13.64
N ILE A 44 0.51 -4.12 14.46
CA ILE A 44 1.85 -4.74 14.45
C ILE A 44 2.19 -5.37 13.08
N SER A 45 1.24 -6.03 12.44
CA SER A 45 1.46 -6.65 11.12
C SER A 45 1.70 -5.59 10.04
N GLN A 46 1.00 -4.47 10.09
CA GLN A 46 1.21 -3.34 9.19
C GLN A 46 2.58 -2.70 9.41
N LEU A 47 3.03 -2.58 10.66
CA LEU A 47 4.35 -2.03 10.98
C LEU A 47 5.47 -2.87 10.37
N VAL A 48 5.40 -4.19 10.51
CA VAL A 48 6.41 -5.13 9.98
C VAL A 48 6.43 -5.14 8.46
N THR A 49 5.28 -4.97 7.80
CA THR A 49 5.18 -5.03 6.33
C THR A 49 5.30 -3.68 5.64
N ALA A 50 5.23 -2.57 6.39
CA ALA A 50 5.21 -1.22 5.84
C ALA A 50 6.42 -0.89 4.98
N LEU A 51 7.61 -1.32 5.39
CA LEU A 51 8.85 -1.05 4.65
C LEU A 51 8.83 -1.73 3.27
N GLN A 52 8.56 -3.02 3.24
CA GLN A 52 8.57 -3.83 2.02
C GLN A 52 7.51 -3.35 1.03
N ILE A 53 6.28 -3.17 1.50
CA ILE A 53 5.19 -2.68 0.67
C ILE A 53 5.53 -1.30 0.11
N GLY A 54 6.05 -0.38 0.94
CA GLY A 54 6.48 0.95 0.52
C GLY A 54 7.55 0.90 -0.57
N VAL A 55 8.56 0.02 -0.45
CA VAL A 55 9.63 -0.14 -1.46
C VAL A 55 9.04 -0.61 -2.79
N PHE A 56 8.31 -1.71 -2.81
CA PHE A 56 7.84 -2.32 -4.06
C PHE A 56 6.75 -1.50 -4.75
N PHE A 57 5.88 -0.87 -3.98
CA PHE A 57 4.88 0.06 -4.54
C PHE A 57 5.56 1.27 -5.16
N ALA A 58 6.56 1.86 -4.50
CA ALA A 58 7.33 2.96 -5.06
C ALA A 58 8.04 2.56 -6.36
N ILE A 59 8.66 1.38 -6.44
CA ILE A 59 9.30 0.86 -7.66
C ILE A 59 8.28 0.72 -8.79
N GLY A 60 7.15 0.08 -8.51
CA GLY A 60 6.07 -0.14 -9.48
C GLY A 60 5.54 1.17 -10.05
N LEU A 61 5.14 2.09 -9.17
CA LEU A 61 4.60 3.39 -9.54
C LEU A 61 5.62 4.28 -10.25
N TYR A 62 6.88 4.25 -9.82
CA TYR A 62 7.95 5.05 -10.45
C TYR A 62 8.28 4.57 -11.87
N LYS A 63 8.17 3.29 -12.14
CA LYS A 63 8.39 2.71 -13.48
C LYS A 63 7.24 3.02 -14.42
N VAL A 64 5.99 2.81 -13.97
CA VAL A 64 4.82 2.89 -14.87
C VAL A 64 4.29 4.31 -14.98
N ARG A 65 4.25 5.09 -13.92
CA ARG A 65 3.84 6.51 -13.86
C ARG A 65 2.52 6.86 -14.56
N LYS A 66 1.58 5.92 -14.62
CA LYS A 66 0.27 6.13 -15.24
C LYS A 66 -0.82 6.25 -14.18
N PRO A 67 -1.83 7.12 -14.38
CA PRO A 67 -3.03 7.10 -13.55
C PRO A 67 -3.66 5.71 -13.55
N GLY A 68 -4.08 5.21 -12.38
CA GLY A 68 -4.58 3.84 -12.22
C GLY A 68 -3.52 2.80 -11.85
N SER A 69 -2.22 3.14 -11.86
CA SER A 69 -1.16 2.18 -11.54
C SER A 69 -1.25 1.65 -10.10
N LEU A 70 -1.57 2.50 -9.13
CA LEU A 70 -1.74 2.08 -7.75
C LEU A 70 -2.96 1.16 -7.60
N LEU A 71 -4.06 1.50 -8.27
CA LEU A 71 -5.27 0.67 -8.23
C LEU A 71 -5.01 -0.73 -8.79
N ILE A 72 -4.24 -0.84 -9.89
CA ILE A 72 -3.84 -2.15 -10.44
C ILE A 72 -3.00 -2.92 -9.42
N MET A 73 -2.00 -2.29 -8.78
CA MET A 73 -1.19 -2.93 -7.76
C MET A 73 -2.03 -3.39 -6.56
N ALA A 74 -2.89 -2.53 -6.06
CA ALA A 74 -3.79 -2.82 -4.94
C ALA A 74 -4.77 -3.95 -5.28
N LEU A 75 -5.29 -3.99 -6.51
CA LEU A 75 -6.17 -5.05 -6.99
C LEU A 75 -5.43 -6.39 -7.07
N MET A 76 -4.22 -6.41 -7.68
CA MET A 76 -3.40 -7.64 -7.79
C MET A 76 -2.99 -8.17 -6.42
N MET A 77 -2.56 -7.29 -5.53
CA MET A 77 -2.27 -7.64 -4.14
C MET A 77 -3.51 -8.16 -3.41
N GLY A 78 -4.63 -7.47 -3.58
CA GLY A 78 -5.91 -7.85 -2.99
C GLY A 78 -6.40 -9.23 -3.46
N LEU A 79 -6.28 -9.56 -4.75
CA LEU A 79 -6.66 -10.86 -5.29
C LEU A 79 -5.90 -12.00 -4.62
N ILE A 80 -4.61 -11.84 -4.34
CA ILE A 80 -3.83 -12.82 -3.60
C ILE A 80 -4.31 -12.88 -2.13
N GLN A 81 -4.55 -11.73 -1.53
CA GLN A 81 -5.04 -11.63 -0.14
C GLN A 81 -6.47 -12.19 0.02
N LEU A 82 -7.27 -12.22 -1.05
CA LEU A 82 -8.61 -12.83 -1.04
C LEU A 82 -8.56 -14.30 -0.63
N MET A 83 -7.51 -15.01 -1.02
CA MET A 83 -7.29 -16.41 -0.61
C MET A 83 -7.05 -16.55 0.89
N MET A 84 -6.61 -15.48 1.56
CA MET A 84 -6.38 -15.47 3.01
C MET A 84 -7.63 -14.98 3.76
N SER A 85 -8.23 -13.88 3.29
CA SER A 85 -9.39 -13.28 3.95
C SER A 85 -10.09 -12.26 3.04
N PRO A 86 -11.42 -12.37 2.82
CA PRO A 86 -12.20 -11.38 2.06
C PRO A 86 -12.05 -9.93 2.56
N PRO A 87 -11.99 -9.65 3.88
CA PRO A 87 -11.74 -8.30 4.36
C PRO A 87 -10.42 -7.69 3.91
N MET A 88 -9.37 -8.49 3.77
CA MET A 88 -8.06 -8.00 3.29
C MET A 88 -8.14 -7.57 1.82
N PHE A 89 -8.86 -8.32 0.98
CA PHE A 89 -9.15 -7.91 -0.39
C PHE A 89 -9.87 -6.56 -0.43
N LEU A 90 -10.97 -6.45 0.32
CA LEU A 90 -11.79 -5.24 0.35
C LEU A 90 -10.96 -4.03 0.82
N SER A 91 -10.20 -4.20 1.91
CA SER A 91 -9.31 -3.16 2.44
C SER A 91 -8.27 -2.72 1.42
N SER A 92 -7.63 -3.66 0.72
CA SER A 92 -6.62 -3.36 -0.31
C SER A 92 -7.21 -2.55 -1.47
N VAL A 93 -8.37 -2.97 -1.98
CA VAL A 93 -9.03 -2.30 -3.11
C VAL A 93 -9.53 -0.91 -2.72
N LEU A 94 -10.20 -0.78 -1.56
CA LEU A 94 -10.69 0.52 -1.06
C LEU A 94 -9.53 1.49 -0.82
N ASN A 95 -8.43 1.02 -0.23
CA ASN A 95 -7.21 1.81 -0.09
C ASN A 95 -6.67 2.26 -1.45
N GLY A 96 -6.60 1.34 -2.40
CA GLY A 96 -6.14 1.64 -3.75
C GLY A 96 -6.97 2.74 -4.40
N ILE A 97 -8.30 2.63 -4.33
CA ILE A 97 -9.23 3.64 -4.87
C ILE A 97 -9.03 4.99 -4.17
N LEU A 98 -9.00 5.01 -2.83
CA LEU A 98 -8.89 6.25 -2.06
C LEU A 98 -7.58 6.98 -2.36
N ILE A 99 -6.46 6.26 -2.36
CA ILE A 99 -5.15 6.86 -2.61
C ILE A 99 -5.03 7.31 -4.07
N GLU A 100 -5.54 6.52 -5.02
CA GLU A 100 -5.57 6.94 -6.43
C GLU A 100 -6.33 8.26 -6.59
N LEU A 101 -7.49 8.40 -5.92
CA LEU A 101 -8.27 9.66 -5.92
C LEU A 101 -7.47 10.80 -5.30
N ILE A 102 -6.81 10.59 -4.16
CA ILE A 102 -5.96 11.61 -3.50
C ILE A 102 -4.86 12.06 -4.47
N VAL A 103 -4.17 11.12 -5.11
CA VAL A 103 -3.08 11.44 -6.05
C VAL A 103 -3.59 12.18 -7.28
N LEU A 104 -4.72 11.78 -7.83
CA LEU A 104 -5.32 12.46 -8.98
C LEU A 104 -5.77 13.89 -8.64
N LEU A 105 -6.34 14.09 -7.46
CA LEU A 105 -6.80 15.41 -7.01
C LEU A 105 -5.63 16.35 -6.71
N LEU A 106 -4.59 15.87 -6.00
CA LEU A 106 -3.48 16.71 -5.54
C LEU A 106 -2.39 16.88 -6.60
N PHE A 107 -2.06 15.82 -7.33
CA PHE A 107 -0.89 15.79 -8.24
C PHE A 107 -1.26 15.61 -9.70
N ARG A 108 -2.52 15.29 -10.01
CA ARG A 108 -3.05 15.03 -11.37
C ARG A 108 -2.36 13.85 -12.07
N GLY A 109 -1.72 12.94 -11.30
CA GLY A 109 -1.05 11.75 -11.80
C GLY A 109 0.32 11.51 -11.17
N TYR A 110 1.07 10.53 -11.70
CA TYR A 110 2.35 10.05 -11.15
C TYR A 110 3.60 10.64 -11.85
N GLU A 111 3.48 11.77 -12.56
CA GLU A 111 4.62 12.37 -13.24
C GLU A 111 5.70 12.86 -12.25
N LYS A 112 5.26 13.39 -11.09
CA LYS A 112 6.13 13.89 -10.04
C LYS A 112 6.53 12.76 -9.09
N ASP A 113 7.80 12.77 -8.67
CA ASP A 113 8.31 11.82 -7.68
C ASP A 113 7.60 11.93 -6.32
N THR A 114 7.14 13.15 -5.98
CA THR A 114 6.32 13.39 -4.78
C THR A 114 4.97 12.66 -4.82
N ALA A 115 4.34 12.53 -5.99
CA ALA A 115 3.10 11.79 -6.15
C ALA A 115 3.32 10.29 -5.91
N VAL A 116 4.41 9.74 -6.48
CA VAL A 116 4.82 8.35 -6.25
C VAL A 116 5.12 8.10 -4.78
N PHE A 117 5.86 9.03 -4.14
CA PHE A 117 6.19 8.95 -2.72
C PHE A 117 4.94 8.92 -1.85
N VAL A 118 4.03 9.88 -2.04
CA VAL A 118 2.79 9.99 -1.25
C VAL A 118 1.90 8.75 -1.43
N ALA A 119 1.77 8.26 -2.67
CA ALA A 119 0.98 7.06 -2.96
C ALA A 119 1.53 5.82 -2.26
N ALA A 120 2.83 5.58 -2.39
CA ALA A 120 3.48 4.42 -1.78
C ALA A 120 3.50 4.50 -0.25
N MET A 121 3.72 5.71 0.31
CA MET A 121 3.71 5.95 1.75
C MET A 121 2.34 5.71 2.37
N LEU A 122 1.26 6.19 1.74
CA LEU A 122 -0.09 6.16 2.32
C LEU A 122 -0.72 4.76 2.30
N HIS A 123 -0.27 3.84 1.45
CA HIS A 123 -0.95 2.56 1.25
C HIS A 123 -1.07 1.73 2.54
N THR A 124 0.02 1.58 3.28
CA THR A 124 0.01 0.74 4.49
C THR A 124 -0.66 1.43 5.69
N PRO A 125 -0.37 2.70 6.04
CA PRO A 125 -1.01 3.34 7.18
C PRO A 125 -2.53 3.52 7.01
N LEU A 126 -3.03 3.77 5.80
CA LEU A 126 -4.47 3.87 5.56
C LEU A 126 -5.20 2.52 5.69
N SER A 127 -4.52 1.39 5.62
CA SER A 127 -5.14 0.09 5.89
C SER A 127 -5.55 -0.08 7.36
N LEU A 128 -4.92 0.64 8.30
CA LEU A 128 -5.24 0.57 9.74
C LEU A 128 -6.65 1.08 10.05
N PRO A 129 -7.04 2.32 9.68
CA PRO A 129 -8.40 2.79 9.90
C PRO A 129 -9.44 1.95 9.15
N PHE A 130 -9.15 1.44 7.95
CA PHE A 130 -10.07 0.52 7.27
C PHE A 130 -10.25 -0.78 8.03
N ASN A 131 -9.17 -1.39 8.51
CA ASN A 131 -9.25 -2.60 9.32
C ASN A 131 -9.98 -2.37 10.63
N TYR A 132 -9.75 -1.22 11.30
CA TYR A 132 -10.48 -0.84 12.49
C TYR A 132 -11.99 -0.71 12.21
N LEU A 133 -12.37 0.08 11.20
CA LEU A 133 -13.76 0.28 10.81
C LEU A 133 -14.46 -1.03 10.43
N TYR A 134 -13.80 -1.87 9.64
CA TYR A 134 -14.32 -3.18 9.30
C TYR A 134 -14.60 -4.03 10.54
N ASN A 135 -13.63 -4.12 11.45
CA ASN A 135 -13.80 -4.91 12.67
C ASN A 135 -14.87 -4.32 13.59
N ARG A 136 -14.95 -2.99 13.68
CA ARG A 136 -15.94 -2.31 14.52
C ARG A 136 -17.37 -2.43 13.98
N LEU A 137 -17.56 -2.26 12.67
CA LEU A 137 -18.89 -2.20 12.03
C LEU A 137 -19.42 -3.58 11.65
N ILE A 138 -18.56 -4.49 11.20
CA ILE A 138 -18.97 -5.79 10.65
C ILE A 138 -18.86 -6.90 11.70
N LYS A 139 -17.75 -6.95 12.46
CA LYS A 139 -17.56 -7.98 13.51
C LYS A 139 -18.12 -7.57 14.87
N GLY A 140 -18.47 -6.29 15.05
CA GLY A 140 -19.02 -5.77 16.28
C GLY A 140 -17.98 -5.30 17.30
N ALA A 141 -18.50 -4.78 18.43
CA ALA A 141 -17.67 -4.19 19.50
C ALA A 141 -16.73 -5.21 20.18
N ASP A 142 -17.10 -6.49 20.17
CA ASP A 142 -16.32 -7.56 20.82
C ASP A 142 -15.13 -8.05 19.95
N SER A 143 -14.94 -7.47 18.77
CA SER A 143 -13.76 -7.79 17.95
C SER A 143 -12.47 -7.47 18.70
N PRO A 144 -11.55 -8.44 18.88
CA PRO A 144 -10.30 -8.22 19.62
C PRO A 144 -9.48 -7.05 19.08
N LEU A 145 -9.46 -6.87 17.75
CA LEU A 145 -8.70 -5.79 17.11
C LEU A 145 -9.34 -4.41 17.38
N ALA A 146 -10.66 -4.30 17.33
CA ALA A 146 -11.36 -3.06 17.66
C ALA A 146 -11.19 -2.75 19.16
N ALA A 147 -11.36 -3.75 20.02
CA ALA A 147 -11.21 -3.60 21.48
C ALA A 147 -9.82 -3.10 21.89
N VAL A 148 -8.75 -3.55 21.24
CA VAL A 148 -7.37 -3.05 21.52
C VAL A 148 -7.22 -1.58 21.14
N ALA A 149 -7.75 -1.17 19.99
CA ALA A 149 -7.69 0.21 19.55
C ALA A 149 -8.58 1.14 20.44
N ASP A 150 -9.76 0.66 20.84
CA ASP A 150 -10.68 1.41 21.71
C ASP A 150 -10.14 1.58 23.13
N ARG A 151 -9.39 0.59 23.65
CA ARG A 151 -8.76 0.69 25.00
C ARG A 151 -7.61 1.69 25.05
N ALA A 152 -6.89 1.87 23.93
CA ALA A 152 -5.72 2.73 23.89
C ALA A 152 -5.68 3.57 22.59
N PRO A 153 -6.60 4.53 22.39
CA PRO A 153 -6.71 5.27 21.13
C PRO A 153 -5.45 6.07 20.80
N LEU A 154 -4.78 6.64 21.81
CA LEU A 154 -3.50 7.33 21.58
C LEU A 154 -2.41 6.40 21.08
N ALA A 155 -2.35 5.16 21.60
CA ALA A 155 -1.41 4.16 21.12
C ALA A 155 -1.75 3.72 19.68
N ALA A 156 -3.03 3.61 19.33
CA ALA A 156 -3.46 3.28 17.97
C ALA A 156 -3.08 4.39 16.97
N VAL A 157 -3.23 5.66 17.35
CA VAL A 157 -2.76 6.80 16.55
C VAL A 157 -1.24 6.80 16.45
N GLY A 158 -0.53 6.61 17.55
CA GLY A 158 0.93 6.50 17.57
C GLY A 158 1.44 5.38 16.66
N MET A 159 0.80 4.21 16.68
CA MET A 159 1.11 3.10 15.78
C MET A 159 0.88 3.47 14.31
N THR A 160 -0.23 4.17 14.00
CA THR A 160 -0.50 4.62 12.62
C THR A 160 0.58 5.58 12.13
N LEU A 161 1.07 6.48 12.99
CA LEU A 161 2.18 7.38 12.67
C LEU A 161 3.50 6.61 12.50
N ALA A 162 3.77 5.62 13.33
CA ALA A 162 4.95 4.76 13.21
C ALA A 162 4.93 3.98 11.89
N VAL A 163 3.78 3.39 11.52
CA VAL A 163 3.60 2.71 10.24
C VAL A 163 3.80 3.68 9.07
N ALA A 164 3.30 4.91 9.17
CA ALA A 164 3.50 5.94 8.15
C ALA A 164 4.98 6.31 7.99
N ALA A 165 5.71 6.46 9.09
CA ALA A 165 7.15 6.75 9.05
C ALA A 165 7.95 5.61 8.40
N VAL A 166 7.68 4.34 8.77
CA VAL A 166 8.34 3.17 8.19
C VAL A 166 7.99 3.01 6.71
N SER A 167 6.71 3.23 6.34
CA SER A 167 6.26 3.20 4.94
C SER A 167 6.92 4.32 4.11
N ALA A 168 7.09 5.52 4.69
CA ALA A 168 7.80 6.63 4.05
C ALA A 168 9.26 6.29 3.77
N LEU A 169 9.96 5.66 4.72
CA LEU A 169 11.32 5.16 4.51
C LEU A 169 11.36 4.14 3.37
N GLY A 170 10.42 3.20 3.34
CA GLY A 170 10.28 2.24 2.25
C GLY A 170 10.09 2.92 0.90
N ALA A 171 9.19 3.89 0.82
CA ALA A 171 8.93 4.65 -0.41
C ALA A 171 10.17 5.41 -0.90
N LEU A 172 10.93 6.05 -0.01
CA LEU A 172 12.19 6.73 -0.36
C LEU A 172 13.24 5.75 -0.90
N ILE A 173 13.41 4.61 -0.24
CA ILE A 173 14.33 3.55 -0.68
C ILE A 173 13.92 3.07 -2.08
N GLY A 174 12.64 2.77 -2.30
CA GLY A 174 12.13 2.31 -3.60
C GLY A 174 12.35 3.31 -4.73
N ILE A 175 12.11 4.60 -4.47
CA ILE A 175 12.40 5.67 -5.43
C ILE A 175 13.90 5.75 -5.74
N LYS A 176 14.76 5.69 -4.72
CA LYS A 176 16.21 5.73 -4.88
C LYS A 176 16.71 4.56 -5.72
N ILE A 177 16.29 3.33 -5.38
CA ILE A 177 16.63 2.12 -6.14
C ILE A 177 16.23 2.29 -7.61
N THR A 178 14.99 2.75 -7.87
CA THR A 178 14.51 2.88 -9.25
C THR A 178 15.28 3.95 -10.03
N ARG A 179 15.69 5.04 -9.38
CA ARG A 179 16.53 6.07 -10.00
C ARG A 179 17.88 5.50 -10.41
N GLU A 180 18.54 4.72 -9.55
CA GLU A 180 19.82 4.10 -9.85
C GLU A 180 19.69 3.04 -10.96
N LEU A 181 18.63 2.21 -10.94
CA LEU A 181 18.35 1.25 -12.01
C LEU A 181 18.08 1.93 -13.36
N LYS A 182 17.51 3.13 -13.37
CA LYS A 182 17.37 3.93 -14.61
C LYS A 182 18.69 4.49 -15.10
N LYS A 183 19.56 4.97 -14.20
CA LYS A 183 20.90 5.48 -14.56
C LYS A 183 21.79 4.38 -15.13
N SER A 184 21.72 3.17 -14.58
CA SER A 184 22.50 2.02 -15.05
C SER A 184 21.96 1.40 -16.37
N GLY A 185 20.85 1.91 -16.92
CA GLY A 185 20.26 1.43 -18.16
C GLY A 185 19.47 0.09 -18.03
N VAL A 186 19.36 -0.49 -16.83
CA VAL A 186 18.63 -1.73 -16.58
C VAL A 186 17.12 -1.51 -16.78
N LEU A 187 16.61 -0.36 -16.36
CA LEU A 187 15.22 0.03 -16.60
C LEU A 187 15.16 1.02 -17.78
N LYS A 188 14.95 0.50 -18.99
CA LYS A 188 14.63 1.32 -20.17
C LYS A 188 13.24 1.96 -19.99
N LYS A 189 13.06 3.15 -20.63
CA LYS A 189 11.75 3.83 -20.69
C LYS A 189 10.66 2.95 -21.28
#